data_362c64aef651b4d2582a6839a32cacde
#
_entry.id   362c64aef651b4d2582a6839a32cacde
#
_cell.length_a   1.000
_cell.length_b   1.000
_cell.length_c   1.000
_cell.angle_alpha   90.00
_cell.angle_beta   90.00
_cell.angle_gamma   90.00
#
_symmetry.space_group_name_H-M   'P 1'
#
loop_
_entity.id
_entity.type
_entity.pdbx_description
1 polymer ?
#
loop_
_entity_poly.entity_id
_entity_poly.type
_entity_poly.pdbx_seq_one_letter_code
_entity_poly.pdbx_strand_id
1 'polypeptide(L)'
;ERPEEVTDMRRSVRGEVYASTFDRPAREHIALAELAVERGRRLVEQGRDVVILLDSLTRLCRAHNNAARAGGRTLSGGVDAASLAGPKKLFGAARCAEEGGSLTILATALVETGSRADDFFFEELKGTG
;
A
#
# COMPACT_ATOMS: atom_id res chain seq x y z
N GLU A 1 -4.06 3.31 10.53
CA GLU A 1 -5.40 2.99 11.04
C GLU A 1 -5.54 3.35 12.53
N ARG A 2 -6.70 3.12 13.10
CA ARG A 2 -6.95 3.38 14.53
C ARG A 2 -6.40 2.23 15.36
N PRO A 3 -5.87 2.49 16.56
CA PRO A 3 -5.32 1.42 17.42
C PRO A 3 -6.31 0.28 17.73
N GLU A 4 -7.58 0.59 17.94
CA GLU A 4 -8.60 -0.42 18.20
C GLU A 4 -8.87 -1.33 16.99
N GLU A 5 -8.77 -0.78 15.77
CA GLU A 5 -8.90 -1.56 14.53
C GLU A 5 -7.74 -2.55 14.39
N VAL A 6 -6.55 -2.13 14.78
CA VAL A 6 -5.35 -3.00 14.77
C VAL A 6 -5.55 -4.17 15.74
N THR A 7 -6.05 -3.89 16.93
CA THR A 7 -6.33 -4.91 17.94
C THR A 7 -7.36 -5.93 17.44
N ASP A 8 -8.45 -5.45 16.85
CA ASP A 8 -9.48 -6.31 16.30
C ASP A 8 -8.95 -7.18 15.15
N MET A 9 -8.15 -6.60 14.28
CA MET A 9 -7.55 -7.32 13.16
C MET A 9 -6.64 -8.44 13.66
N ARG A 10 -5.79 -8.17 14.63
CA ARG A 10 -4.89 -9.16 15.22
C ARG A 10 -5.63 -10.32 15.88
N ARG A 11 -6.80 -10.05 16.46
CA ARG A 11 -7.64 -11.08 17.08
C ARG A 11 -8.40 -11.91 16.08
N SER A 12 -8.78 -11.32 14.96
CA SER A 12 -9.69 -11.93 13.96
C SER A 12 -8.97 -12.65 12.84
N VAL A 13 -7.76 -12.24 12.50
CA VAL A 13 -7.02 -12.74 11.35
C VAL A 13 -5.98 -13.75 11.80
N ARG A 14 -5.89 -14.87 11.10
CA ARG A 14 -4.91 -15.94 11.38
C ARG A 14 -3.53 -15.66 10.78
N GLY A 15 -3.45 -14.70 9.86
CA GLY A 15 -2.21 -14.32 9.20
C GLY A 15 -1.39 -13.34 10.01
N GLU A 16 -0.22 -12.99 9.47
CA GLU A 16 0.62 -11.92 10.01
C GLU A 16 -0.07 -10.57 9.80
N VAL A 17 -0.06 -9.71 10.81
CA VAL A 17 -0.66 -8.38 10.74
C VAL A 17 0.44 -7.33 10.89
N TYR A 18 0.55 -6.48 9.88
CA TYR A 18 1.44 -5.32 9.87
C TYR A 18 0.56 -4.08 9.98
N ALA A 19 0.81 -3.25 10.96
CA ALA A 19 -0.07 -2.11 11.22
C ALA A 19 0.72 -0.85 11.52
N SER A 20 0.22 0.27 11.02
CA SER A 20 0.73 1.60 11.32
C SER A 20 -0.47 2.49 11.61
N THR A 21 -0.46 3.12 12.78
CA THR A 21 -1.55 3.97 13.22
C THR A 21 -1.44 5.38 12.62
N PHE A 22 -2.57 6.09 12.58
CA PHE A 22 -2.68 7.39 11.91
C PHE A 22 -1.74 8.46 12.46
N ASP A 23 -1.29 8.32 13.69
CA ASP A 23 -0.39 9.26 14.37
C ASP A 23 1.09 9.11 13.96
N ARG A 24 1.42 8.08 13.19
CA ARG A 24 2.78 7.84 12.74
C ARG A 24 3.14 8.70 11.52
N PRO A 25 4.43 9.06 11.37
CA PRO A 25 4.89 9.78 10.18
C PRO A 25 4.65 9.00 8.88
N ALA A 26 4.45 9.72 7.78
CA ALA A 26 4.21 9.12 6.47
C ALA A 26 5.28 8.09 6.08
N ARG A 27 6.55 8.37 6.35
CA ARG A 27 7.67 7.46 6.05
C ARG A 27 7.56 6.11 6.76
N GLU A 28 6.95 6.07 7.94
CA GLU A 28 6.76 4.81 8.67
C GLU A 28 5.66 3.96 8.02
N HIS A 29 4.62 4.57 7.49
CA HIS A 29 3.59 3.86 6.73
C HIS A 29 4.19 3.23 5.47
N ILE A 30 5.02 3.97 4.78
CA ILE A 30 5.71 3.50 3.56
C ILE A 30 6.65 2.34 3.89
N ALA A 31 7.47 2.49 4.92
CA ALA A 31 8.41 1.47 5.34
C ALA A 31 7.70 0.16 5.76
N LEU A 32 6.56 0.28 6.43
CA LEU A 32 5.77 -0.86 6.83
C LEU A 32 5.20 -1.62 5.63
N ALA A 33 4.67 -0.91 4.65
CA ALA A 33 4.15 -1.53 3.43
C ALA A 33 5.26 -2.25 2.66
N GLU A 34 6.43 -1.63 2.53
CA GLU A 34 7.58 -2.23 1.88
C GLU A 34 8.05 -3.49 2.62
N LEU A 35 8.05 -3.46 3.95
CA LEU A 35 8.41 -4.61 4.78
C LEU A 35 7.44 -5.78 4.56
N ALA A 36 6.14 -5.51 4.53
CA ALA A 36 5.13 -6.54 4.30
C ALA A 36 5.28 -7.19 2.92
N VAL A 37 5.52 -6.41 1.89
CA VAL A 37 5.74 -6.91 0.53
C VAL A 37 7.04 -7.72 0.45
N GLU A 38 8.10 -7.25 1.07
CA GLU A 38 9.37 -7.98 1.10
C GLU A 38 9.23 -9.33 1.81
N ARG A 39 8.48 -9.36 2.92
CA ARG A 39 8.14 -10.62 3.60
C ARG A 39 7.39 -11.57 2.68
N GLY A 40 6.42 -11.05 1.92
CA GLY A 40 5.68 -11.84 0.95
C GLY A 40 6.58 -12.41 -0.14
N ARG A 41 7.50 -11.61 -0.67
CA ARG A 41 8.46 -12.06 -1.68
C ARG A 41 9.33 -13.20 -1.18
N ARG A 42 9.80 -13.14 0.08
CA ARG A 42 10.61 -14.19 0.68
C ARG A 42 9.85 -15.49 0.79
N LEU A 43 8.58 -15.43 1.14
CA LEU A 43 7.72 -16.60 1.20
C LEU A 43 7.46 -17.20 -0.19
N VAL A 44 7.31 -16.37 -1.20
CA VAL A 44 7.18 -16.82 -2.60
C VAL A 44 8.45 -17.54 -3.07
N GLU A 45 9.61 -17.05 -2.71
CA GLU A 45 10.88 -17.71 -3.01
C GLU A 45 10.98 -19.11 -2.40
N GLN A 46 10.24 -19.36 -1.33
CA GLN A 46 10.11 -20.69 -0.71
C GLN A 46 9.03 -21.55 -1.36
N GLY A 47 8.47 -21.10 -2.47
CA GLY A 47 7.44 -21.83 -3.20
C GLY A 47 6.02 -21.67 -2.64
N ARG A 48 5.79 -20.70 -1.77
CA ARG A 48 4.47 -20.48 -1.15
C ARG A 48 3.61 -19.53 -1.96
N ASP A 49 2.30 -19.73 -1.86
CA ASP A 49 1.32 -18.81 -2.42
C ASP A 49 0.91 -17.82 -1.33
N VAL A 50 1.13 -16.54 -1.58
CA VAL A 50 0.96 -15.48 -0.59
C VAL A 50 -0.11 -14.50 -1.06
N VAL A 51 -0.98 -14.10 -0.14
CA VAL A 51 -1.97 -13.04 -0.37
C VAL A 51 -1.69 -11.93 0.63
N ILE A 52 -1.50 -10.72 0.12
CA ILE A 52 -1.38 -9.51 0.94
C ILE A 52 -2.68 -8.73 0.82
N LEU A 53 -3.30 -8.46 1.97
CA LEU A 53 -4.47 -7.60 2.06
C LEU A 53 -4.00 -6.23 2.52
N LEU A 54 -4.22 -5.21 1.71
CA LEU A 54 -3.80 -3.84 1.99
C LEU A 54 -5.03 -2.95 2.22
N ASP A 55 -5.17 -2.46 3.42
CA ASP A 55 -6.23 -1.51 3.75
C ASP A 55 -5.60 -0.23 4.32
N SER A 56 -5.52 0.83 3.57
CA SER A 56 -6.02 0.98 2.20
C SER A 56 -4.92 1.53 1.29
N LEU A 57 -5.06 1.27 0.01
CA LEU A 57 -4.19 1.84 -1.01
C LEU A 57 -4.20 3.36 -1.00
N THR A 58 -5.37 3.97 -0.81
CA THR A 58 -5.52 5.43 -0.77
C THR A 58 -4.67 6.05 0.34
N ARG A 59 -4.66 5.45 1.52
CA ARG A 59 -3.84 5.94 2.64
C ARG A 59 -2.36 5.79 2.36
N LEU A 60 -1.96 4.71 1.71
CA LEU A 60 -0.57 4.52 1.30
C LEU A 60 -0.16 5.57 0.27
N CYS A 61 -1.01 5.87 -0.72
CA CYS A 61 -0.76 6.91 -1.69
C CYS A 61 -0.66 8.29 -1.04
N ARG A 62 -1.52 8.59 -0.06
CA ARG A 62 -1.44 9.84 0.72
C ARG A 62 -0.11 9.93 1.45
N ALA A 63 0.37 8.84 2.03
CA ALA A 63 1.66 8.80 2.72
C ALA A 63 2.82 9.08 1.76
N HIS A 64 2.82 8.47 0.58
CA HIS A 64 3.82 8.73 -0.46
C HIS A 64 3.75 10.18 -0.94
N ASN A 65 2.55 10.73 -1.10
CA ASN A 65 2.35 12.11 -1.48
C ASN A 65 2.88 13.08 -0.43
N ASN A 66 2.60 12.83 0.84
CA ASN A 66 3.09 13.67 1.94
C ASN A 66 4.62 13.64 2.03
N ALA A 67 5.22 12.48 1.87
CA ALA A 67 6.67 12.33 1.88
C ALA A 67 7.31 13.05 0.67
N ALA A 68 6.71 12.95 -0.52
CA ALA A 68 7.20 13.58 -1.74
C ALA A 68 7.03 15.11 -1.73
N ARG A 69 5.94 15.62 -1.15
CA ARG A 69 5.68 17.07 -1.06
C ARG A 69 6.73 17.81 -0.25
N ALA A 70 7.41 17.14 0.65
CA ALA A 70 8.55 17.71 1.34
C ALA A 70 9.67 18.08 0.38
N GLY A 71 9.72 17.51 -0.83
CA GLY A 71 10.65 17.83 -1.90
C GLY A 71 10.22 18.90 -2.89
N GLY A 72 8.98 19.39 -2.84
CA GLY A 72 8.59 20.67 -3.46
C GLY A 72 7.95 20.67 -4.85
N ARG A 73 7.48 19.57 -5.44
CA ARG A 73 6.75 19.59 -6.72
C ARG A 73 5.33 19.08 -6.55
N THR A 74 4.34 19.95 -6.78
CA THR A 74 2.93 19.55 -6.75
C THR A 74 2.28 19.66 -8.12
N LEU A 75 1.46 18.65 -8.45
CA LEU A 75 0.54 18.68 -9.57
C LEU A 75 -0.79 19.28 -9.11
N SER A 76 -1.75 19.36 -10.03
CA SER A 76 -3.11 19.78 -9.73
C SER A 76 -3.70 18.92 -8.58
N GLY A 77 -4.41 19.58 -7.66
CA GLY A 77 -5.05 18.91 -6.53
C GLY A 77 -4.12 18.57 -5.38
N GLY A 78 -2.89 19.11 -5.37
CA GLY A 78 -1.94 18.88 -4.28
C GLY A 78 -1.16 17.58 -4.36
N VAL A 79 -1.16 16.92 -5.51
CA VAL A 79 -0.42 15.66 -5.73
C VAL A 79 0.98 15.95 -6.26
N ASP A 80 1.99 15.35 -5.63
CA ASP A 80 3.36 15.41 -6.14
C ASP A 80 3.53 14.44 -7.32
N ALA A 81 4.30 14.87 -8.32
CA ALA A 81 4.53 14.07 -9.52
C ALA A 81 5.18 12.71 -9.25
N ALA A 82 5.98 12.61 -8.19
CA ALA A 82 6.68 11.37 -7.81
C ALA A 82 5.88 10.46 -6.88
N SER A 83 4.69 10.89 -6.42
CA SER A 83 3.95 10.20 -5.35
C SER A 83 3.44 8.81 -5.72
N LEU A 84 3.26 8.53 -7.01
CA LEU A 84 2.71 7.26 -7.47
C LEU A 84 3.78 6.21 -7.81
N ALA A 85 5.04 6.60 -7.90
CA ALA A 85 6.11 5.67 -8.26
C ALA A 85 6.24 4.52 -7.25
N GLY A 86 6.17 4.83 -5.96
CA GLY A 86 6.22 3.83 -4.89
C GLY A 86 5.05 2.85 -4.92
N PRO A 87 3.81 3.31 -4.90
CA PRO A 87 2.63 2.44 -5.00
C PRO A 87 2.63 1.57 -6.26
N LYS A 88 2.98 2.13 -7.42
CA LYS A 88 3.06 1.37 -8.67
C LYS A 88 4.11 0.26 -8.58
N LYS A 89 5.27 0.55 -8.01
CA LYS A 89 6.33 -0.43 -7.79
C LYS A 89 5.87 -1.54 -6.84
N LEU A 90 5.15 -1.20 -5.79
CA LEU A 90 4.62 -2.15 -4.83
C LEU A 90 3.65 -3.12 -5.51
N PHE A 91 2.72 -2.62 -6.32
CA PHE A 91 1.82 -3.46 -7.09
C PHE A 91 2.52 -4.28 -8.16
N GLY A 92 3.59 -3.76 -8.72
CA GLY A 92 4.42 -4.50 -9.67
C GLY A 92 5.11 -5.72 -9.07
N ALA A 93 5.12 -5.85 -7.75
CA ALA A 93 5.66 -7.02 -7.07
C ALA A 93 4.72 -8.24 -7.14
N ALA A 94 3.43 -8.01 -7.39
CA ALA A 94 2.45 -9.09 -7.50
C ALA A 94 2.69 -9.89 -8.77
N ARG A 95 2.97 -11.18 -8.64
CA ARG A 95 3.24 -12.07 -9.77
C ARG A 95 3.29 -13.52 -9.35
N CYS A 96 3.29 -14.40 -10.34
CA CYS A 96 3.59 -15.82 -10.14
C CYS A 96 5.06 -16.07 -10.48
N ALA A 97 5.73 -16.86 -9.68
CA ALA A 97 7.10 -17.27 -9.97
C ALA A 97 7.10 -18.52 -10.86
N GLU A 98 8.06 -18.60 -11.79
CA GLU A 98 8.17 -19.74 -12.70
C GLU A 98 8.42 -21.07 -11.95
N GLU A 99 9.14 -20.99 -10.84
CA GLU A 99 9.50 -22.15 -10.03
C GLU A 99 8.46 -22.51 -8.96
N GLY A 100 7.28 -21.96 -9.05
CA GLY A 100 6.22 -22.12 -8.04
C GLY A 100 6.21 -20.96 -7.06
N GLY A 101 5.07 -20.79 -6.40
CA GLY A 101 4.82 -19.65 -5.54
C GLY A 101 4.22 -18.47 -6.28
N SER A 102 3.41 -17.72 -5.58
CA SER A 102 2.74 -16.54 -6.15
C SER A 102 2.54 -15.48 -5.08
N LEU A 103 2.50 -14.22 -5.52
CA LEU A 103 2.16 -13.09 -4.67
C LEU A 103 0.95 -12.37 -5.25
N THR A 104 -0.14 -12.37 -4.51
CA THR A 104 -1.37 -11.66 -4.86
C THR A 104 -1.56 -10.53 -3.88
N ILE A 105 -1.88 -9.35 -4.38
CA ILE A 105 -2.16 -8.17 -3.55
C ILE A 105 -3.61 -7.74 -3.80
N LEU A 106 -4.42 -7.75 -2.74
CA LEU A 106 -5.77 -7.22 -2.75
C LEU A 106 -5.79 -5.95 -1.92
N ALA A 107 -6.16 -4.85 -2.54
CA ALA A 107 -6.14 -3.55 -1.87
C ALA A 107 -7.52 -2.89 -1.91
N THR A 108 -7.89 -2.27 -0.81
CA THR A 108 -9.06 -1.39 -0.78
C THR A 108 -8.65 0.01 -1.22
N ALA A 109 -9.58 0.74 -1.83
CA ALA A 109 -9.37 2.13 -2.20
C ALA A 109 -10.60 2.95 -1.81
N LEU A 110 -10.35 4.17 -1.38
CA LEU A 110 -11.42 5.11 -1.04
C LEU A 110 -11.85 5.85 -2.30
N VAL A 111 -13.15 5.89 -2.54
CA VAL A 111 -13.75 6.63 -3.65
C VAL A 111 -14.79 7.60 -3.12
N GLU A 112 -15.10 8.63 -3.89
CA GLU A 112 -16.13 9.62 -3.53
C GLU A 112 -15.88 10.30 -2.18
N THR A 113 -14.61 10.56 -1.87
CA THR A 113 -14.22 11.22 -0.62
C THR A 113 -14.29 12.75 -0.70
N GLY A 114 -14.52 13.30 -1.89
CA GLY A 114 -14.44 14.74 -2.14
C GLY A 114 -13.02 15.26 -2.38
N SER A 115 -12.01 14.41 -2.22
CA SER A 115 -10.60 14.75 -2.46
C SER A 115 -10.21 14.47 -3.91
N ARG A 116 -9.70 15.49 -4.60
CA ARG A 116 -9.16 15.33 -5.96
C ARG A 116 -7.94 14.43 -5.98
N ALA A 117 -7.13 14.49 -4.94
CA ALA A 117 -5.96 13.63 -4.82
C ALA A 117 -6.36 12.15 -4.75
N ASP A 118 -7.38 11.83 -3.96
CA ASP A 118 -7.87 10.46 -3.84
C ASP A 118 -8.43 9.92 -5.16
N ASP A 119 -9.18 10.75 -5.88
CA ASP A 119 -9.69 10.40 -7.20
C ASP A 119 -8.55 10.14 -8.19
N PHE A 120 -7.51 10.97 -8.15
CA PHE A 120 -6.33 10.81 -8.98
C PHE A 120 -5.61 9.49 -8.67
N PHE A 121 -5.41 9.17 -7.41
CA PHE A 121 -4.78 7.90 -6.99
C PHE A 121 -5.56 6.69 -7.52
N PHE A 122 -6.87 6.72 -7.35
CA PHE A 122 -7.73 5.64 -7.84
C PHE A 122 -7.65 5.47 -9.36
N GLU A 123 -7.78 6.58 -10.11
CA GLU A 123 -7.73 6.55 -11.57
C GLU A 123 -6.39 6.05 -12.10
N GLU A 124 -5.28 6.46 -11.49
CA GLU A 124 -3.94 6.06 -11.93
C GLU A 124 -3.60 4.61 -11.60
N LEU A 125 -4.17 4.07 -10.53
CA LEU A 125 -3.82 2.73 -10.06
C LEU A 125 -4.81 1.65 -10.45
N LYS A 126 -6.06 1.99 -10.79
CA LYS A 126 -7.08 1.00 -11.15
C LYS A 126 -6.72 0.16 -12.36
N GLY A 127 -5.91 0.66 -13.25
CA GLY A 127 -5.46 -0.04 -14.45
C GLY A 127 -4.18 -0.85 -14.26
N THR A 128 -3.64 -0.90 -13.06
CA THR A 128 -2.35 -1.54 -12.77
C THR A 128 -2.49 -3.03 -12.44
N GLY A 129 -3.66 -3.46 -12.03
CA GLY A 129 -3.90 -4.83 -11.57
C GLY A 129 -4.67 -5.73 -12.52
#